data_ad825d24fd1c6265f8a2d773e8a8c572
#
_entry.id   ad825d24fd1c6265f8a2d773e8a8c572
#
_cell.length_a   1.000
_cell.length_b   1.000
_cell.length_c   1.000
_cell.angle_alpha   90.00
_cell.angle_beta   90.00
_cell.angle_gamma   90.00
#
_symmetry.space_group_name_H-M   'P 1'
#
loop_
_entity.id
_entity.type
_entity.pdbx_description
1 polymer ?
#
loop_
_entity_poly.entity_id
_entity_poly.type
_entity_poly.pdbx_seq_one_letter_code
_entity_poly.pdbx_strand_id
1 'polypeptide(L)'
;MKDAITESSISGIVPNDTPLISEAFTERSIIAEHGMYILVKAKRLGKWFKLKALSGQFASDCLHRELLKKEFELGFPLEHPNVVRTYDFVHDLELGDCIVQEYVQGARLDEWLPTASKKARRRAVGQILDAIAYFHLQGVVHRDLKPSNILITDNGADVKIIDFGLSDADRYAILKQPAGTLGFSAPEQLGGAGNVINGEPVAGNASSADGHTDVRADIYSFGRILPLFRLGGVYSRIARKASAYNPKKRYANVEEIRSEIRRAHIPAIVCGAVLFLLLVAGGVFAVVTYRQKVAALDDNLRQYEQKVADFDERVSQFEAEHTEWTKARKEDEAYKKIESAALAEYAQFYREMCDAIRLSHSEAEAENRIAAFILKYDGDTATYHQRLYDKYVRKYPMTDNQKRDLYQTLITQSQLKIEFIEIANSKLAEFGSPIRVFINQYGKIEVY
;
A
#
# COMPACT_ATOMS: atom_id res chain seq x y z
N MET A 1 32.22 -56.14 -43.76
CA MET A 1 31.60 -55.18 -44.70
C MET A 1 31.56 -53.83 -43.95
N LYS A 2 32.48 -52.97 -44.37
CA LYS A 2 32.60 -51.59 -43.85
C LYS A 2 31.77 -50.72 -44.75
N ASP A 3 30.83 -49.95 -44.21
CA ASP A 3 30.24 -48.88 -44.95
C ASP A 3 30.58 -47.57 -44.26
N ALA A 4 31.31 -46.77 -45.01
CA ALA A 4 31.74 -45.47 -44.70
C ALA A 4 30.55 -44.47 -44.78
N ILE A 5 30.30 -43.72 -43.74
CA ILE A 5 29.41 -42.58 -43.77
C ILE A 5 30.25 -41.36 -44.13
N THR A 6 30.06 -40.87 -45.34
CA THR A 6 30.63 -39.64 -45.89
C THR A 6 30.13 -38.42 -45.13
N GLU A 7 31.07 -37.62 -44.63
CA GLU A 7 30.81 -36.25 -44.17
C GLU A 7 30.34 -35.39 -45.34
N SER A 8 29.08 -35.02 -45.34
CA SER A 8 28.58 -33.94 -46.21
C SER A 8 28.73 -32.62 -45.49
N SER A 9 29.64 -31.81 -46.03
CA SER A 9 29.86 -30.40 -45.68
C SER A 9 28.56 -29.61 -45.77
N ILE A 10 28.00 -29.21 -44.63
CA ILE A 10 26.98 -28.17 -44.58
C ILE A 10 27.72 -26.84 -44.49
N SER A 11 28.06 -26.26 -45.65
CA SER A 11 28.39 -24.85 -45.75
C SER A 11 27.09 -24.06 -45.73
N GLY A 12 26.52 -23.86 -44.53
CA GLY A 12 25.45 -22.91 -44.31
C GLY A 12 26.06 -21.51 -44.32
N ILE A 13 25.76 -20.75 -45.35
CA ILE A 13 25.95 -19.30 -45.39
C ILE A 13 25.13 -18.73 -44.22
N VAL A 14 25.77 -18.33 -43.14
CA VAL A 14 25.18 -17.50 -42.10
C VAL A 14 25.00 -16.10 -42.70
N PRO A 15 23.80 -15.57 -42.83
CA PRO A 15 23.62 -14.20 -43.28
C PRO A 15 24.36 -13.26 -42.32
N ASN A 16 25.26 -12.45 -42.88
CA ASN A 16 26.14 -11.53 -42.14
C ASN A 16 25.38 -10.30 -41.55
N ASP A 17 24.04 -10.34 -41.48
CA ASP A 17 23.18 -9.24 -41.06
C ASP A 17 22.39 -9.50 -39.76
N THR A 18 22.75 -10.50 -38.97
CA THR A 18 22.26 -10.54 -37.59
C THR A 18 23.06 -9.51 -36.81
N PRO A 19 22.43 -8.45 -36.28
CA PRO A 19 23.13 -7.51 -35.42
C PRO A 19 23.67 -8.31 -34.23
N LEU A 20 25.00 -8.41 -34.16
CA LEU A 20 25.69 -8.96 -33.00
C LEU A 20 25.18 -8.15 -31.80
N ILE A 21 24.38 -8.76 -30.93
CA ILE A 21 23.95 -8.13 -29.72
C ILE A 21 25.20 -7.79 -28.94
N SER A 22 25.57 -6.51 -28.90
CA SER A 22 26.77 -6.07 -28.22
C SER A 22 26.60 -6.36 -26.72
N GLU A 23 27.40 -7.26 -26.19
CA GLU A 23 27.49 -7.52 -24.74
C GLU A 23 28.20 -6.39 -23.99
N ALA A 24 28.73 -5.40 -24.71
CA ALA A 24 29.42 -4.27 -24.13
C ALA A 24 28.47 -3.34 -23.35
N PHE A 25 29.01 -2.76 -22.32
CA PHE A 25 28.30 -1.71 -21.58
C PHE A 25 28.31 -0.40 -22.38
N THR A 26 27.13 0.19 -22.54
CA THR A 26 26.90 1.44 -23.27
C THR A 26 26.27 2.51 -22.34
N GLU A 27 26.04 3.71 -22.84
CA GLU A 27 25.37 4.82 -22.12
C GLU A 27 25.97 5.02 -20.71
N ARG A 28 27.29 5.13 -20.63
CA ARG A 28 28.01 5.22 -19.36
C ARG A 28 27.92 6.59 -18.74
N SER A 29 27.74 6.65 -17.43
CA SER A 29 27.84 7.87 -16.64
C SER A 29 28.42 7.57 -15.26
N ILE A 30 29.38 8.37 -14.82
CA ILE A 30 29.95 8.24 -13.47
C ILE A 30 28.86 8.68 -12.46
N ILE A 31 28.55 7.79 -11.53
CA ILE A 31 27.63 8.06 -10.40
C ILE A 31 28.40 8.74 -9.27
N ALA A 32 29.55 8.18 -8.95
CA ALA A 32 30.41 8.67 -7.87
C ALA A 32 31.84 8.17 -8.07
N GLU A 33 32.78 8.99 -7.61
CA GLU A 33 34.16 8.59 -7.40
C GLU A 33 34.47 8.87 -5.94
N HIS A 34 34.69 7.83 -5.17
CA HIS A 34 34.87 7.97 -3.71
C HIS A 34 35.87 6.95 -3.17
N GLY A 35 36.90 7.47 -2.53
CA GLY A 35 37.97 6.63 -1.97
C GLY A 35 38.68 5.82 -3.05
N MET A 36 38.66 4.50 -2.92
CA MET A 36 39.33 3.60 -3.85
C MET A 36 38.43 3.14 -5.02
N TYR A 37 37.16 3.52 -5.04
CA TYR A 37 36.19 3.05 -6.02
C TYR A 37 35.67 4.14 -6.94
N ILE A 38 35.45 3.76 -8.19
CA ILE A 38 34.63 4.49 -9.16
C ILE A 38 33.34 3.69 -9.41
N LEU A 39 32.21 4.37 -9.31
CA LEU A 39 30.88 3.82 -9.56
C LEU A 39 30.32 4.40 -10.86
N VAL A 40 30.00 3.52 -11.80
CA VAL A 40 29.52 3.91 -13.13
C VAL A 40 28.13 3.29 -13.34
N LYS A 41 27.16 4.11 -13.77
CA LYS A 41 25.92 3.65 -14.34
C LYS A 41 26.17 3.33 -15.82
N ALA A 42 25.78 2.14 -16.25
CA ALA A 42 25.95 1.72 -17.62
C ALA A 42 24.79 0.83 -18.06
N LYS A 43 24.55 0.75 -19.36
CA LYS A 43 23.46 -0.02 -19.94
C LYS A 43 24.00 -1.22 -20.69
N ARG A 44 23.42 -2.40 -20.51
CA ARG A 44 23.71 -3.62 -21.26
C ARG A 44 22.38 -4.31 -21.59
N LEU A 45 22.18 -4.63 -22.87
CA LEU A 45 20.95 -5.29 -23.34
C LEU A 45 19.65 -4.59 -22.89
N GLY A 46 19.63 -3.26 -22.94
CA GLY A 46 18.48 -2.45 -22.57
C GLY A 46 18.26 -2.25 -21.07
N LYS A 47 19.04 -2.89 -20.18
CA LYS A 47 18.94 -2.76 -18.72
C LYS A 47 20.08 -1.92 -18.17
N TRP A 48 19.77 -1.19 -17.10
CA TRP A 48 20.74 -0.41 -16.35
C TRP A 48 21.45 -1.25 -15.30
N PHE A 49 22.76 -1.09 -15.19
CA PHE A 49 23.61 -1.70 -14.19
C PHE A 49 24.48 -0.66 -13.51
N LYS A 50 24.94 -0.99 -12.31
CA LYS A 50 26.00 -0.27 -11.61
C LYS A 50 27.28 -1.09 -11.77
N LEU A 51 28.29 -0.49 -12.34
CA LEU A 51 29.65 -1.03 -12.37
C LEU A 51 30.44 -0.44 -11.21
N LYS A 52 31.02 -1.27 -10.37
CA LYS A 52 31.93 -0.86 -9.30
C LYS A 52 33.33 -1.33 -9.65
N ALA A 53 34.21 -0.39 -9.89
CA ALA A 53 35.61 -0.62 -10.24
C ALA A 53 36.55 0.10 -9.28
N LEU A 54 37.83 -0.23 -9.32
CA LEU A 54 38.85 0.51 -8.62
C LEU A 54 39.20 1.80 -9.36
N SER A 55 39.40 2.91 -8.66
CA SER A 55 39.89 4.13 -9.26
C SER A 55 41.34 3.96 -9.70
N GLY A 56 41.79 4.73 -10.73
CA GLY A 56 43.02 4.51 -11.48
C GLY A 56 44.27 4.26 -10.64
N GLN A 57 44.46 4.97 -9.52
CA GLN A 57 45.60 4.77 -8.62
C GLN A 57 45.60 3.43 -7.86
N PHE A 58 44.41 2.82 -7.66
CA PHE A 58 44.24 1.56 -6.93
C PHE A 58 44.10 0.36 -7.87
N ALA A 59 43.81 0.58 -9.14
CA ALA A 59 43.56 -0.49 -10.12
C ALA A 59 44.79 -1.40 -10.37
N SER A 60 45.97 -0.88 -10.18
CA SER A 60 47.22 -1.63 -10.32
C SER A 60 47.67 -2.36 -9.04
N ASP A 61 47.06 -2.03 -7.88
CA ASP A 61 47.43 -2.64 -6.63
C ASP A 61 46.78 -4.01 -6.42
N CYS A 62 47.59 -5.02 -6.19
CA CYS A 62 47.15 -6.40 -6.02
C CYS A 62 46.20 -6.57 -4.86
N LEU A 63 46.46 -5.88 -3.73
CA LEU A 63 45.65 -5.97 -2.53
C LEU A 63 44.24 -5.42 -2.76
N HIS A 64 44.11 -4.27 -3.43
CA HIS A 64 42.82 -3.68 -3.73
C HIS A 64 42.01 -4.51 -4.75
N ARG A 65 42.66 -5.15 -5.70
CA ARG A 65 42.00 -6.08 -6.61
C ARG A 65 41.49 -7.35 -5.92
N GLU A 66 42.24 -7.89 -4.97
CA GLU A 66 41.78 -9.00 -4.14
C GLU A 66 40.58 -8.61 -3.28
N LEU A 67 40.55 -7.39 -2.74
CA LEU A 67 39.40 -6.86 -2.00
C LEU A 67 38.17 -6.75 -2.87
N LEU A 68 38.31 -6.21 -4.08
CA LEU A 68 37.19 -6.09 -5.04
C LEU A 68 36.63 -7.47 -5.40
N LYS A 69 37.53 -8.44 -5.69
CA LYS A 69 37.16 -9.83 -5.99
C LYS A 69 36.44 -10.48 -4.82
N LYS A 70 36.92 -10.29 -3.60
CA LYS A 70 36.29 -10.83 -2.40
C LYS A 70 34.92 -10.21 -2.14
N GLU A 71 34.75 -8.92 -2.37
CA GLU A 71 33.43 -8.27 -2.31
C GLU A 71 32.45 -8.89 -3.31
N PHE A 72 32.92 -9.20 -4.51
CA PHE A 72 32.12 -9.95 -5.48
C PHE A 72 31.75 -11.34 -4.97
N GLU A 73 32.70 -12.13 -4.50
CA GLU A 73 32.49 -13.49 -4.00
C GLU A 73 31.47 -13.54 -2.85
N LEU A 74 31.46 -12.52 -1.99
CA LEU A 74 30.50 -12.39 -0.89
C LEU A 74 29.12 -11.95 -1.38
N GLY A 75 29.04 -11.02 -2.34
CA GLY A 75 27.80 -10.46 -2.82
C GLY A 75 27.08 -11.32 -3.86
N PHE A 76 27.83 -12.12 -4.64
CA PHE A 76 27.28 -12.89 -5.75
C PHE A 76 26.23 -13.94 -5.34
N PRO A 77 26.41 -14.73 -4.26
CA PRO A 77 25.41 -15.71 -3.82
C PRO A 77 24.19 -15.08 -3.12
N LEU A 78 24.24 -13.78 -2.80
CA LEU A 78 23.17 -13.14 -2.06
C LEU A 78 21.99 -12.79 -2.97
N GLU A 79 20.82 -13.32 -2.63
CA GLU A 79 19.57 -13.09 -3.36
C GLU A 79 18.44 -12.81 -2.40
N HIS A 80 18.09 -11.53 -2.26
CA HIS A 80 17.02 -11.07 -1.38
C HIS A 80 16.41 -9.77 -1.91
N PRO A 81 15.08 -9.54 -1.83
CA PRO A 81 14.44 -8.35 -2.37
C PRO A 81 14.99 -7.03 -1.82
N ASN A 82 15.46 -7.03 -0.57
CA ASN A 82 15.99 -5.83 0.09
C ASN A 82 17.52 -5.76 0.08
N VAL A 83 18.18 -6.53 -0.75
CA VAL A 83 19.63 -6.55 -0.96
C VAL A 83 19.89 -6.25 -2.41
N VAL A 84 20.93 -5.46 -2.73
CA VAL A 84 21.35 -5.22 -4.10
C VAL A 84 21.84 -6.53 -4.72
N ARG A 85 21.36 -6.83 -5.92
CA ARG A 85 21.81 -8.03 -6.64
C ARG A 85 23.18 -7.81 -7.26
N THR A 86 24.09 -8.72 -7.03
CA THR A 86 25.37 -8.82 -7.77
C THR A 86 25.21 -9.84 -8.87
N TYR A 87 25.53 -9.44 -10.11
CA TYR A 87 25.27 -10.25 -11.31
C TYR A 87 26.51 -10.91 -11.86
N ASP A 88 27.66 -10.19 -11.88
CA ASP A 88 28.81 -10.63 -12.63
C ASP A 88 30.09 -9.94 -12.13
N PHE A 89 31.24 -10.51 -12.49
CA PHE A 89 32.57 -9.90 -12.36
C PHE A 89 33.23 -9.90 -13.72
N VAL A 90 33.44 -8.73 -14.28
CA VAL A 90 33.92 -8.59 -15.66
C VAL A 90 35.17 -7.74 -15.72
N HIS A 91 36.00 -7.96 -16.74
CA HIS A 91 37.10 -7.07 -17.10
C HIS A 91 36.62 -6.08 -18.17
N ASP A 92 36.43 -4.83 -17.78
CA ASP A 92 36.03 -3.75 -18.68
C ASP A 92 37.27 -3.04 -19.26
N LEU A 93 37.22 -2.68 -20.54
CA LEU A 93 38.39 -2.10 -21.25
C LEU A 93 38.81 -0.74 -20.67
N GLU A 94 37.88 0.04 -20.11
CA GLU A 94 38.17 1.38 -19.60
C GLU A 94 38.35 1.38 -18.07
N LEU A 95 37.60 0.54 -17.38
CA LEU A 95 37.52 0.54 -15.91
C LEU A 95 38.37 -0.56 -15.26
N GLY A 96 38.87 -1.54 -16.06
CA GLY A 96 39.51 -2.74 -15.53
C GLY A 96 38.50 -3.70 -14.89
N ASP A 97 38.89 -4.34 -13.80
CA ASP A 97 38.04 -5.32 -13.13
C ASP A 97 36.85 -4.63 -12.45
N CYS A 98 35.65 -5.10 -12.77
CA CYS A 98 34.38 -4.50 -12.30
C CYS A 98 33.45 -5.53 -11.71
N ILE A 99 32.81 -5.19 -10.59
CA ILE A 99 31.61 -5.86 -10.12
C ILE A 99 30.39 -5.26 -10.84
N VAL A 100 29.59 -6.12 -11.47
CA VAL A 100 28.32 -5.74 -12.10
C VAL A 100 27.18 -5.95 -11.11
N GLN A 101 26.51 -4.88 -10.74
CA GLN A 101 25.43 -4.89 -9.76
C GLN A 101 24.13 -4.31 -10.32
N GLU A 102 23.02 -4.63 -9.67
CA GLU A 102 21.74 -3.99 -9.88
C GLU A 102 21.90 -2.47 -9.78
N TYR A 103 21.42 -1.75 -10.80
CA TYR A 103 21.28 -0.30 -10.68
C TYR A 103 19.96 0.00 -9.97
N VAL A 104 20.05 0.49 -8.77
CA VAL A 104 18.87 0.87 -7.96
C VAL A 104 18.56 2.35 -8.23
N GLN A 105 17.42 2.60 -8.85
CA GLN A 105 16.89 3.95 -8.99
C GLN A 105 16.13 4.31 -7.72
N GLY A 106 16.58 5.34 -7.02
CA GLY A 106 16.00 5.76 -5.76
C GLY A 106 16.89 6.74 -5.00
N ALA A 107 16.44 7.14 -3.83
CA ALA A 107 17.13 8.05 -2.93
C ALA A 107 17.84 7.31 -1.81
N ARG A 108 18.87 7.92 -1.22
CA ARG A 108 19.49 7.42 0.01
C ARG A 108 18.54 7.56 1.19
N LEU A 109 18.71 6.73 2.20
CA LEU A 109 17.83 6.72 3.36
C LEU A 109 17.71 8.11 4.03
N ASP A 110 18.82 8.81 4.19
CA ASP A 110 18.87 10.14 4.80
C ASP A 110 18.14 11.20 3.96
N GLU A 111 18.17 11.09 2.65
CA GLU A 111 17.47 11.96 1.69
C GLU A 111 15.96 11.68 1.66
N TRP A 112 15.58 10.40 1.77
CA TRP A 112 14.18 9.97 1.74
C TRP A 112 13.44 10.22 3.04
N LEU A 113 14.08 10.03 4.20
CA LEU A 113 13.44 10.12 5.52
C LEU A 113 12.66 11.42 5.77
N PRO A 114 13.12 12.62 5.35
CA PRO A 114 12.38 13.86 5.60
C PRO A 114 10.96 13.85 5.03
N THR A 115 10.76 13.24 3.85
CA THR A 115 9.48 13.23 3.13
C THR A 115 8.61 12.01 3.43
N ALA A 116 9.20 10.98 4.07
CA ALA A 116 8.54 9.71 4.29
C ALA A 116 7.43 9.76 5.34
N SER A 117 6.29 9.13 5.04
CA SER A 117 5.22 8.95 6.01
C SER A 117 5.62 8.00 7.14
N LYS A 118 4.97 8.11 8.30
CA LYS A 118 5.23 7.22 9.46
C LYS A 118 5.00 5.73 9.12
N LYS A 119 4.04 5.44 8.24
CA LYS A 119 3.76 4.08 7.75
C LYS A 119 4.91 3.57 6.88
N ALA A 120 5.38 4.38 5.94
CA ALA A 120 6.51 4.04 5.06
C ALA A 120 7.80 3.82 5.87
N ARG A 121 8.08 4.68 6.84
CA ARG A 121 9.23 4.52 7.75
C ARG A 121 9.19 3.19 8.52
N ARG A 122 8.02 2.78 9.04
CA ARG A 122 7.87 1.47 9.72
C ARG A 122 8.10 0.31 8.76
N ARG A 123 7.61 0.40 7.53
CA ARG A 123 7.84 -0.61 6.49
C ARG A 123 9.33 -0.74 6.19
N ALA A 124 10.03 0.38 5.99
CA ALA A 124 11.46 0.39 5.73
C ALA A 124 12.27 -0.22 6.89
N VAL A 125 11.91 0.06 8.15
CA VAL A 125 12.53 -0.61 9.32
C VAL A 125 12.35 -2.12 9.24
N GLY A 126 11.16 -2.61 8.88
CA GLY A 126 10.91 -4.05 8.69
C GLY A 126 11.80 -4.65 7.61
N GLN A 127 11.87 -4.00 6.44
CA GLN A 127 12.68 -4.45 5.31
C GLN A 127 14.19 -4.44 5.61
N ILE A 128 14.68 -3.45 6.38
CA ILE A 128 16.08 -3.45 6.84
C ILE A 128 16.34 -4.65 7.75
N LEU A 129 15.45 -4.95 8.69
CA LEU A 129 15.56 -6.12 9.54
C LEU A 129 15.49 -7.43 8.74
N ASP A 130 14.68 -7.48 7.68
CA ASP A 130 14.59 -8.65 6.79
C ASP A 130 15.93 -8.89 6.08
N ALA A 131 16.55 -7.84 5.56
CA ALA A 131 17.86 -7.93 4.91
C ALA A 131 18.97 -8.34 5.90
N ILE A 132 19.01 -7.74 7.10
CA ILE A 132 20.01 -8.09 8.13
C ILE A 132 19.84 -9.56 8.55
N ALA A 133 18.61 -10.00 8.80
CA ALA A 133 18.34 -11.40 9.15
C ALA A 133 18.79 -12.36 8.04
N TYR A 134 18.56 -11.99 6.78
CA TYR A 134 19.02 -12.77 5.63
C TYR A 134 20.55 -12.87 5.58
N PHE A 135 21.28 -11.75 5.76
CA PHE A 135 22.74 -11.79 5.81
C PHE A 135 23.24 -12.75 6.89
N HIS A 136 22.70 -12.62 8.09
CA HIS A 136 23.10 -13.45 9.23
C HIS A 136 22.79 -14.94 9.00
N LEU A 137 21.68 -15.25 8.31
CA LEU A 137 21.33 -16.62 7.92
C LEU A 137 22.32 -17.20 6.89
N GLN A 138 22.86 -16.35 6.01
CA GLN A 138 23.90 -16.73 5.04
C GLN A 138 25.31 -16.74 5.65
N GLY A 139 25.45 -16.50 6.97
CA GLY A 139 26.75 -16.41 7.63
C GLY A 139 27.52 -15.13 7.30
N VAL A 140 26.86 -14.14 6.72
CA VAL A 140 27.47 -12.85 6.35
C VAL A 140 27.13 -11.80 7.37
N VAL A 141 28.13 -11.03 7.83
CA VAL A 141 27.96 -9.83 8.67
C VAL A 141 28.35 -8.62 7.82
N HIS A 142 27.45 -7.65 7.69
CA HIS A 142 27.62 -6.51 6.77
C HIS A 142 28.72 -5.53 7.20
N ARG A 143 28.81 -5.25 8.51
CA ARG A 143 29.81 -4.42 9.20
C ARG A 143 29.87 -2.93 8.86
N ASP A 144 29.24 -2.47 7.78
CA ASP A 144 29.19 -1.06 7.35
C ASP A 144 27.76 -0.58 7.06
N LEU A 145 26.80 -1.01 7.91
CA LEU A 145 25.43 -0.51 7.81
C LEU A 145 25.38 0.96 8.26
N LYS A 146 24.96 1.81 7.30
CA LYS A 146 24.81 3.27 7.48
C LYS A 146 23.78 3.81 6.52
N PRO A 147 23.23 5.01 6.73
CA PRO A 147 22.18 5.57 5.86
C PRO A 147 22.58 5.66 4.39
N SER A 148 23.85 5.95 4.08
CA SER A 148 24.34 6.01 2.70
C SER A 148 24.40 4.66 1.98
N ASN A 149 24.41 3.55 2.73
CA ASN A 149 24.40 2.18 2.19
C ASN A 149 22.99 1.57 2.15
N ILE A 150 21.97 2.40 2.35
CA ILE A 150 20.56 2.00 2.28
C ILE A 150 19.87 2.91 1.27
N LEU A 151 19.44 2.34 0.15
CA LEU A 151 18.65 3.04 -0.86
C LEU A 151 17.18 2.71 -0.69
N ILE A 152 16.34 3.68 -1.02
CA ILE A 152 14.89 3.51 -1.11
C ILE A 152 14.47 3.70 -2.55
N THR A 153 13.88 2.69 -3.14
CA THR A 153 13.50 2.70 -4.55
C THR A 153 12.37 3.70 -4.84
N ASP A 154 12.41 4.33 -6.01
CA ASP A 154 11.33 5.22 -6.46
C ASP A 154 10.01 4.45 -6.69
N ASN A 155 10.09 3.19 -7.09
CA ASN A 155 8.97 2.31 -7.38
C ASN A 155 8.49 1.57 -6.12
N GLY A 156 7.75 2.22 -5.23
CA GLY A 156 7.12 1.57 -4.09
C GLY A 156 7.83 1.74 -2.76
N ALA A 157 8.90 2.53 -2.70
CA ALA A 157 9.68 2.81 -1.50
C ALA A 157 10.19 1.53 -0.80
N ASP A 158 10.76 0.61 -1.59
CA ASP A 158 11.41 -0.59 -1.06
C ASP A 158 12.87 -0.33 -0.71
N VAL A 159 13.30 -0.92 0.40
CA VAL A 159 14.69 -0.86 0.84
C VAL A 159 15.58 -1.74 -0.04
N LYS A 160 16.74 -1.21 -0.41
CA LYS A 160 17.86 -1.97 -0.97
C LYS A 160 19.13 -1.65 -0.20
N ILE A 161 19.67 -2.63 0.51
CA ILE A 161 21.00 -2.51 1.15
C ILE A 161 22.05 -2.75 0.09
N ILE A 162 23.01 -1.83 0.03
CA ILE A 162 24.10 -1.84 -0.93
C ILE A 162 25.43 -1.94 -0.19
N ASP A 163 26.46 -2.37 -0.93
CA ASP A 163 27.85 -2.30 -0.54
C ASP A 163 28.30 -3.27 0.57
N PHE A 164 28.90 -4.39 0.14
CA PHE A 164 29.39 -5.47 1.01
C PHE A 164 30.90 -5.40 1.28
N GLY A 165 31.56 -4.32 0.90
CA GLY A 165 33.01 -4.19 0.82
C GLY A 165 33.79 -4.43 2.14
N LEU A 166 33.08 -4.65 3.25
CA LEU A 166 33.72 -4.79 4.57
C LEU A 166 33.31 -6.05 5.33
N SER A 167 32.47 -6.89 4.72
CA SER A 167 31.82 -8.00 5.42
C SER A 167 32.78 -9.10 5.94
N ASP A 168 34.06 -9.16 5.43
CA ASP A 168 35.06 -10.15 5.91
C ASP A 168 36.43 -9.54 6.26
N ALA A 169 36.45 -8.32 6.74
CA ALA A 169 37.62 -7.45 6.76
C ALA A 169 38.51 -7.51 8.02
N ASP A 170 38.55 -8.62 8.76
CA ASP A 170 39.49 -8.70 9.90
C ASP A 170 40.95 -8.59 9.47
N ARG A 171 41.29 -9.00 8.25
CA ARG A 171 42.64 -8.86 7.68
C ARG A 171 42.94 -7.45 7.11
N TYR A 172 41.90 -6.68 6.78
CA TYR A 172 42.02 -5.41 6.04
C TYR A 172 41.56 -4.20 6.85
N ALA A 173 41.34 -4.36 8.17
CA ALA A 173 40.99 -3.27 9.08
C ALA A 173 41.98 -2.09 9.04
N ILE A 174 43.22 -2.37 8.63
CA ILE A 174 44.32 -1.40 8.52
C ILE A 174 44.05 -0.36 7.38
N LEU A 175 43.27 -0.73 6.35
CA LEU A 175 42.96 0.15 5.21
C LEU A 175 41.74 1.05 5.46
N LYS A 176 41.05 0.86 6.55
CA LYS A 176 39.93 1.73 6.96
C LYS A 176 40.48 3.07 7.46
N GLN A 177 40.38 4.09 6.63
CA GLN A 177 40.48 5.46 7.16
C GLN A 177 39.22 5.75 8.01
N PRO A 178 39.39 6.28 9.24
CA PRO A 178 38.25 6.51 10.15
C PRO A 178 37.34 7.68 9.77
N ALA A 179 37.58 8.31 8.66
CA ALA A 179 36.91 9.55 8.27
C ALA A 179 35.48 9.29 7.76
N GLY A 180 34.48 9.41 8.61
CA GLY A 180 33.09 9.57 8.23
C GLY A 180 32.09 8.50 8.72
N THR A 181 32.55 7.32 9.13
CA THR A 181 31.66 6.20 9.52
C THR A 181 31.55 6.00 11.04
N LEU A 182 32.30 6.76 11.85
CA LEU A 182 32.41 6.62 13.32
C LEU A 182 31.06 6.60 14.06
N GLY A 183 30.02 7.20 13.50
CA GLY A 183 28.71 7.27 14.14
C GLY A 183 27.88 5.99 14.10
N PHE A 184 28.16 5.05 13.18
CA PHE A 184 27.35 3.85 12.94
C PHE A 184 28.10 2.54 13.18
N SER A 185 29.43 2.54 13.12
CA SER A 185 30.25 1.36 13.35
C SER A 185 30.25 0.96 14.82
N ALA A 186 30.19 -0.32 15.09
CA ALA A 186 30.23 -0.85 16.44
C ALA A 186 31.58 -0.59 17.10
N PRO A 187 31.64 -0.33 18.43
CA PRO A 187 32.90 -0.02 19.14
C PRO A 187 33.96 -1.07 18.93
N GLU A 188 33.62 -2.35 18.95
CA GLU A 188 34.53 -3.47 18.73
C GLU A 188 35.16 -3.49 17.33
N GLN A 189 34.54 -2.84 16.34
CA GLN A 189 35.10 -2.71 14.98
C GLN A 189 36.15 -1.58 14.89
N LEU A 190 36.13 -0.63 15.83
CA LEU A 190 37.01 0.55 15.85
C LEU A 190 38.28 0.31 16.70
N GLY A 191 38.32 -0.79 17.44
CA GLY A 191 39.35 -1.07 18.42
C GLY A 191 40.60 -1.71 17.84
N GLY A 192 41.60 -0.88 17.53
CA GLY A 192 43.01 -1.27 17.75
C GLY A 192 43.42 -0.92 19.16
N ALA A 193 44.37 -1.65 19.75
CA ALA A 193 44.84 -1.48 21.10
C ALA A 193 45.12 0.00 21.44
N GLY A 194 44.41 0.57 22.40
CA GLY A 194 44.67 1.89 22.95
C GLY A 194 43.64 2.99 22.70
N ASN A 195 42.57 2.74 21.96
CA ASN A 195 41.54 3.78 21.77
C ASN A 195 40.55 3.83 22.95
N VAL A 196 40.45 4.99 23.56
CA VAL A 196 39.46 5.33 24.60
C VAL A 196 38.34 6.14 23.90
N ILE A 197 37.11 5.65 23.91
CA ILE A 197 35.95 6.43 23.46
C ILE A 197 35.08 6.74 24.68
N ASN A 198 34.85 8.03 24.93
CA ASN A 198 34.08 8.52 26.10
C ASN A 198 34.62 8.08 27.47
N GLY A 199 35.95 7.92 27.62
CA GLY A 199 36.57 7.57 28.91
C GLY A 199 36.54 6.07 29.25
N GLU A 200 35.98 5.23 28.41
CA GLU A 200 35.98 3.78 28.55
C GLU A 200 37.01 3.16 27.58
N PRO A 201 37.89 2.23 28.06
CA PRO A 201 38.81 1.56 27.17
C PRO A 201 38.04 0.69 26.17
N VAL A 202 38.34 0.86 24.90
CA VAL A 202 37.82 0.00 23.83
C VAL A 202 38.47 -1.38 24.03
N ALA A 203 37.70 -2.37 24.45
CA ALA A 203 38.17 -3.73 24.53
C ALA A 203 38.60 -4.18 23.12
N GLY A 204 39.92 -4.24 22.90
CA GLY A 204 40.48 -4.74 21.68
C GLY A 204 40.01 -6.17 21.42
N ASN A 205 39.64 -6.47 20.19
CA ASN A 205 39.35 -7.80 19.65
C ASN A 205 38.45 -8.69 20.51
N ALA A 206 37.16 -8.43 20.49
CA ALA A 206 36.18 -9.49 20.69
C ALA A 206 35.89 -10.20 19.32
N SER A 207 36.94 -10.58 18.59
CA SER A 207 36.80 -11.75 17.76
C SER A 207 36.57 -12.91 18.74
N SER A 208 35.41 -13.59 18.60
CA SER A 208 35.21 -14.90 19.23
C SER A 208 36.45 -15.74 18.93
N ALA A 209 36.85 -16.61 19.88
CA ALA A 209 38.04 -17.47 19.75
C ALA A 209 38.09 -18.27 18.45
N ASP A 210 37.00 -18.29 17.68
CA ASP A 210 36.82 -18.98 16.39
C ASP A 210 36.92 -18.06 15.16
N GLY A 211 37.32 -16.78 15.27
CA GLY A 211 37.50 -15.87 14.14
C GLY A 211 36.21 -15.38 13.47
N HIS A 212 35.03 -15.77 13.98
CA HIS A 212 33.73 -15.33 13.43
C HIS A 212 33.32 -13.98 14.01
N THR A 213 33.04 -13.04 13.14
CA THR A 213 32.52 -11.73 13.54
C THR A 213 31.11 -11.85 14.08
N ASP A 214 30.89 -11.27 15.26
CA ASP A 214 29.59 -11.30 15.93
C ASP A 214 28.56 -10.48 15.12
N VAL A 215 27.43 -11.10 14.76
CA VAL A 215 26.26 -10.48 14.11
C VAL A 215 25.75 -9.22 14.86
N ARG A 216 26.15 -9.08 16.12
CA ARG A 216 25.81 -7.92 16.97
C ARG A 216 26.45 -6.61 16.52
N ALA A 217 27.43 -6.64 15.62
CA ALA A 217 27.95 -5.44 14.98
C ALA A 217 26.89 -4.78 14.08
N ASP A 218 26.20 -5.56 13.26
CA ASP A 218 25.11 -5.05 12.43
C ASP A 218 23.91 -4.59 13.25
N ILE A 219 23.63 -5.29 14.38
CA ILE A 219 22.59 -4.89 15.33
C ILE A 219 22.91 -3.53 15.95
N TYR A 220 24.19 -3.27 16.28
CA TYR A 220 24.62 -1.96 16.75
C TYR A 220 24.37 -0.88 15.68
N SER A 221 24.83 -1.11 14.47
CA SER A 221 24.66 -0.17 13.34
C SER A 221 23.20 0.11 13.10
N PHE A 222 22.33 -0.92 13.09
CA PHE A 222 20.88 -0.75 13.03
C PHE A 222 20.34 0.10 14.19
N GLY A 223 20.82 -0.13 15.42
CA GLY A 223 20.46 0.66 16.60
C GLY A 223 20.80 2.14 16.45
N ARG A 224 21.90 2.46 15.75
CA ARG A 224 22.34 3.84 15.43
C ARG A 224 21.52 4.48 14.30
N ILE A 225 21.06 3.68 13.35
CA ILE A 225 20.22 4.13 12.24
C ILE A 225 18.76 4.38 12.68
N LEU A 226 18.24 3.52 13.57
CA LEU A 226 16.82 3.52 13.95
C LEU A 226 16.29 4.86 14.50
N PRO A 227 17.02 5.69 15.26
CA PRO A 227 16.57 7.01 15.71
C PRO A 227 16.24 7.97 14.57
N LEU A 228 16.88 7.83 13.40
CA LEU A 228 16.64 8.68 12.22
C LEU A 228 15.22 8.56 11.72
N PHE A 229 14.57 7.42 11.93
CA PHE A 229 13.18 7.17 11.54
C PHE A 229 12.15 7.94 12.37
N ARG A 230 12.53 8.47 13.55
CA ARG A 230 11.66 9.26 14.46
C ARG A 230 10.31 8.57 14.75
N LEU A 231 10.33 7.27 15.00
CA LEU A 231 9.11 6.47 15.25
C LEU A 231 8.65 6.49 16.71
N GLY A 232 9.56 6.79 17.66
CA GLY A 232 9.26 6.86 19.08
C GLY A 232 8.92 5.49 19.72
N GLY A 233 8.44 5.51 20.97
CA GLY A 233 7.92 4.32 21.66
C GLY A 233 8.88 3.14 21.69
N VAL A 234 8.43 1.97 21.25
CA VAL A 234 9.23 0.74 21.21
C VAL A 234 10.51 0.90 20.39
N TYR A 235 10.49 1.66 19.31
CA TYR A 235 11.66 1.86 18.45
C TYR A 235 12.78 2.61 19.15
N SER A 236 12.47 3.58 20.01
CA SER A 236 13.48 4.30 20.82
C SER A 236 14.12 3.38 21.87
N ARG A 237 13.35 2.46 22.45
CA ARG A 237 13.84 1.45 23.39
C ARG A 237 14.77 0.45 22.69
N ILE A 238 14.34 -0.03 21.51
CA ILE A 238 15.14 -0.93 20.68
C ILE A 238 16.44 -0.26 20.26
N ALA A 239 16.40 0.99 19.78
CA ALA A 239 17.60 1.73 19.40
C ALA A 239 18.62 1.78 20.52
N ARG A 240 18.18 2.11 21.75
CA ARG A 240 19.06 2.20 22.94
C ARG A 240 19.69 0.84 23.30
N LYS A 241 18.90 -0.25 23.28
CA LYS A 241 19.42 -1.58 23.59
C LYS A 241 20.35 -2.09 22.48
N ALA A 242 19.95 -1.93 21.21
CA ALA A 242 20.73 -2.36 20.06
C ALA A 242 22.10 -1.64 20.01
N SER A 243 22.14 -0.34 20.29
CA SER A 243 23.38 0.47 20.29
C SER A 243 24.13 0.47 21.63
N ALA A 244 23.90 -0.53 22.49
CA ALA A 244 24.68 -0.68 23.72
C ALA A 244 26.15 -0.90 23.38
N TYR A 245 27.04 -0.24 24.16
CA TYR A 245 28.49 -0.34 23.98
C TYR A 245 28.99 -1.79 24.05
N ASN A 246 28.57 -2.51 25.10
CA ASN A 246 28.91 -3.92 25.29
C ASN A 246 28.02 -4.81 24.38
N PRO A 247 28.60 -5.61 23.48
CA PRO A 247 27.84 -6.50 22.59
C PRO A 247 26.92 -7.47 23.34
N LYS A 248 27.30 -7.95 24.50
CA LYS A 248 26.49 -8.88 25.32
C LYS A 248 25.22 -8.24 25.89
N LYS A 249 25.15 -6.91 25.95
CA LYS A 249 23.94 -6.16 26.36
C LYS A 249 22.99 -5.83 25.19
N ARG A 250 23.40 -6.09 23.95
CA ARG A 250 22.59 -5.93 22.76
C ARG A 250 21.61 -7.10 22.59
N TYR A 251 20.81 -7.07 21.55
CA TYR A 251 20.05 -8.24 21.10
C TYR A 251 21.02 -9.29 20.58
N ALA A 252 20.69 -10.57 20.78
CA ALA A 252 21.51 -11.66 20.26
C ALA A 252 21.34 -11.83 18.76
N ASN A 253 20.15 -11.55 18.24
CA ASN A 253 19.79 -11.67 16.82
C ASN A 253 18.62 -10.73 16.45
N VAL A 254 18.31 -10.67 15.16
CA VAL A 254 17.22 -9.83 14.61
C VAL A 254 15.85 -10.28 15.10
N GLU A 255 15.65 -11.59 15.35
CA GLU A 255 14.35 -12.11 15.77
C GLU A 255 13.94 -11.63 17.18
N GLU A 256 14.90 -11.38 18.06
CA GLU A 256 14.61 -10.73 19.34
C GLU A 256 14.04 -9.31 19.14
N ILE A 257 14.63 -8.55 18.21
CA ILE A 257 14.14 -7.20 17.86
C ILE A 257 12.72 -7.27 17.30
N ARG A 258 12.48 -8.18 16.35
CA ARG A 258 11.15 -8.39 15.76
C ARG A 258 10.11 -8.80 16.80
N SER A 259 10.50 -9.67 17.73
CA SER A 259 9.61 -10.11 18.80
C SER A 259 9.22 -8.96 19.73
N GLU A 260 10.15 -8.05 20.03
CA GLU A 260 9.87 -6.86 20.84
C GLU A 260 8.93 -5.89 20.10
N ILE A 261 9.12 -5.68 18.79
CA ILE A 261 8.19 -4.89 17.97
C ILE A 261 6.80 -5.52 17.98
N ARG A 262 6.70 -6.83 17.75
CA ARG A 262 5.42 -7.55 17.76
C ARG A 262 4.71 -7.43 19.11
N ARG A 263 5.41 -7.68 20.22
CA ARG A 263 4.85 -7.57 21.57
C ARG A 263 4.32 -6.17 21.89
N ALA A 264 4.99 -5.12 21.38
CA ALA A 264 4.53 -3.75 21.58
C ALA A 264 3.22 -3.42 20.84
N HIS A 265 2.90 -4.16 19.78
CA HIS A 265 1.67 -3.97 19.00
C HIS A 265 0.49 -4.84 19.51
N ILE A 266 0.76 -5.91 20.28
CA ILE A 266 -0.27 -6.80 20.85
C ILE A 266 -1.31 -6.02 21.68
N PRO A 267 -0.93 -5.11 22.61
CA PRO A 267 -1.93 -4.35 23.37
C PRO A 267 -2.87 -3.54 22.49
N ALA A 268 -2.35 -2.91 21.44
CA ALA A 268 -3.17 -2.13 20.50
C ALA A 268 -4.15 -3.01 19.71
N ILE A 269 -3.72 -4.21 19.30
CA ILE A 269 -4.57 -5.18 18.61
C ILE A 269 -5.65 -5.70 19.56
N VAL A 270 -5.28 -6.04 20.80
CA VAL A 270 -6.23 -6.50 21.83
C VAL A 270 -7.24 -5.40 22.16
N CYS A 271 -6.81 -4.16 22.37
CA CYS A 271 -7.70 -3.01 22.59
C CYS A 271 -8.62 -2.79 21.38
N GLY A 272 -8.10 -2.89 20.16
CA GLY A 272 -8.90 -2.81 18.95
C GLY A 272 -9.95 -3.91 18.85
N ALA A 273 -9.59 -5.15 19.16
CA ALA A 273 -10.49 -6.28 19.17
C ALA A 273 -11.58 -6.14 20.26
N VAL A 274 -11.21 -5.69 21.46
CA VAL A 274 -12.16 -5.41 22.54
C VAL A 274 -13.13 -4.29 22.14
N LEU A 275 -12.61 -3.19 21.57
CA LEU A 275 -13.45 -2.10 21.08
C LEU A 275 -14.41 -2.57 19.99
N PHE A 276 -13.93 -3.37 19.05
CA PHE A 276 -14.77 -3.97 18.01
C PHE A 276 -15.86 -4.86 18.58
N LEU A 277 -15.53 -5.72 19.55
CA LEU A 277 -16.52 -6.57 20.23
C LEU A 277 -17.58 -5.73 20.99
N LEU A 278 -17.15 -4.63 21.62
CA LEU A 278 -18.09 -3.70 22.29
C LEU A 278 -19.00 -3.01 21.28
N LEU A 279 -18.49 -2.61 20.11
CA LEU A 279 -19.31 -2.03 19.04
C LEU A 279 -20.31 -3.04 18.48
N VAL A 280 -19.88 -4.30 18.27
CA VAL A 280 -20.77 -5.37 17.84
C VAL A 280 -21.84 -5.66 18.89
N ALA A 281 -21.45 -5.78 20.16
CA ALA A 281 -22.38 -5.99 21.26
C ALA A 281 -23.40 -4.83 21.40
N GLY A 282 -22.90 -3.58 21.27
CA GLY A 282 -23.75 -2.38 21.23
C GLY A 282 -24.71 -2.37 20.06
N GLY A 283 -24.23 -2.76 18.87
CA GLY A 283 -25.05 -2.92 17.68
C GLY A 283 -26.14 -4.00 17.83
N VAL A 284 -25.77 -5.15 18.36
CA VAL A 284 -26.75 -6.23 18.68
C VAL A 284 -27.76 -5.76 19.69
N PHE A 285 -27.32 -5.08 20.78
CA PHE A 285 -28.21 -4.53 21.76
C PHE A 285 -29.18 -3.50 21.16
N ALA A 286 -28.66 -2.60 20.30
CA ALA A 286 -29.49 -1.62 19.60
C ALA A 286 -30.54 -2.30 18.69
N VAL A 287 -30.14 -3.35 17.95
CA VAL A 287 -31.07 -4.12 17.10
C VAL A 287 -32.13 -4.84 17.93
N VAL A 288 -31.74 -5.45 19.06
CA VAL A 288 -32.70 -6.13 19.96
C VAL A 288 -33.67 -5.15 20.54
N THR A 289 -33.19 -3.99 21.07
CA THR A 289 -34.06 -2.95 21.61
C THR A 289 -34.96 -2.32 20.55
N TYR A 290 -34.42 -2.14 19.33
CA TYR A 290 -35.20 -1.67 18.19
C TYR A 290 -36.30 -2.69 17.82
N ARG A 291 -35.99 -3.98 17.75
CA ARG A 291 -36.99 -5.04 17.49
C ARG A 291 -38.06 -5.11 18.56
N GLN A 292 -37.67 -4.94 19.84
CA GLN A 292 -38.65 -4.88 20.93
C GLN A 292 -39.59 -3.66 20.78
N LYS A 293 -39.04 -2.48 20.41
CA LYS A 293 -39.87 -1.29 20.15
C LYS A 293 -40.78 -1.47 18.93
N VAL A 294 -40.27 -2.11 17.86
CA VAL A 294 -41.09 -2.42 16.69
C VAL A 294 -42.19 -3.42 17.02
N ALA A 295 -41.90 -4.47 17.80
CA ALA A 295 -42.93 -5.41 18.24
C ALA A 295 -44.01 -4.74 19.12
N ALA A 296 -43.60 -3.85 20.04
CA ALA A 296 -44.55 -3.09 20.83
C ALA A 296 -45.39 -2.10 19.98
N LEU A 297 -44.79 -1.56 18.91
CA LEU A 297 -45.48 -0.72 17.93
C LEU A 297 -46.49 -1.54 17.11
N ASP A 298 -46.09 -2.76 16.68
CA ASP A 298 -46.97 -3.71 15.96
C ASP A 298 -48.17 -4.14 16.82
N ASP A 299 -47.95 -4.39 18.11
CA ASP A 299 -49.04 -4.71 19.02
C ASP A 299 -50.00 -3.49 19.20
N ASN A 300 -49.48 -2.27 19.29
CA ASN A 300 -50.28 -1.07 19.29
C ASN A 300 -51.02 -0.88 17.95
N LEU A 301 -50.35 -1.13 16.84
CA LEU A 301 -50.95 -1.07 15.50
C LEU A 301 -52.13 -2.06 15.38
N ARG A 302 -51.95 -3.32 15.85
CA ARG A 302 -53.02 -4.32 15.86
C ARG A 302 -54.21 -3.86 16.73
N GLN A 303 -53.91 -3.24 17.87
CA GLN A 303 -55.01 -2.65 18.71
C GLN A 303 -55.71 -1.50 18.00
N TYR A 304 -54.97 -0.65 17.24
CA TYR A 304 -55.56 0.39 16.41
C TYR A 304 -56.33 -0.19 15.24
N GLU A 305 -55.78 -1.23 14.56
CA GLU A 305 -56.47 -1.92 13.49
C GLU A 305 -57.77 -2.58 13.95
N GLN A 306 -57.78 -3.18 15.16
CA GLN A 306 -59.01 -3.70 15.76
C GLN A 306 -60.01 -2.58 16.03
N LYS A 307 -59.55 -1.44 16.58
CA LYS A 307 -60.43 -0.28 16.81
C LYS A 307 -60.92 0.32 15.51
N VAL A 308 -60.09 0.32 14.45
CA VAL A 308 -60.49 0.77 13.12
C VAL A 308 -61.49 -0.19 12.51
N ALA A 309 -61.29 -1.52 12.66
CA ALA A 309 -62.21 -2.52 12.17
C ALA A 309 -63.59 -2.41 12.88
N ASP A 310 -63.58 -2.21 14.22
CA ASP A 310 -64.80 -1.99 14.97
C ASP A 310 -65.50 -0.65 14.57
N PHE A 311 -64.68 0.38 14.29
CA PHE A 311 -65.16 1.64 13.75
C PHE A 311 -65.69 1.49 12.32
N ASP A 312 -65.02 0.72 11.46
CA ASP A 312 -65.44 0.45 10.09
C ASP A 312 -66.73 -0.39 10.04
N GLU A 313 -66.90 -1.32 10.97
CA GLU A 313 -68.16 -2.05 11.12
C GLU A 313 -69.32 -1.11 11.51
N ARG A 314 -69.06 -0.19 12.43
CA ARG A 314 -70.03 0.86 12.80
C ARG A 314 -70.28 1.85 11.70
N VAL A 315 -69.26 2.20 10.90
CA VAL A 315 -69.36 3.04 9.73
C VAL A 315 -70.14 2.32 8.60
N SER A 316 -69.87 1.01 8.40
CA SER A 316 -70.62 0.19 7.44
C SER A 316 -72.11 0.10 7.73
N GLN A 317 -72.46 0.06 9.02
CA GLN A 317 -73.84 0.16 9.47
C GLN A 317 -74.43 1.55 9.19
N PHE A 318 -73.66 2.61 9.38
CA PHE A 318 -74.06 4.01 9.07
C PHE A 318 -74.08 4.26 7.54
N GLU A 319 -73.18 3.66 6.79
CA GLU A 319 -73.07 3.77 5.33
C GLU A 319 -74.21 3.05 4.57
N ALA A 320 -74.80 2.04 5.21
CA ALA A 320 -76.01 1.41 4.64
C ALA A 320 -77.18 2.44 4.53
N GLU A 321 -77.10 3.52 5.30
CA GLU A 321 -78.09 4.62 5.27
C GLU A 321 -77.69 5.79 4.33
N HIS A 322 -76.42 5.92 3.86
CA HIS A 322 -75.92 7.09 3.09
C HIS A 322 -74.99 6.73 1.93
N THR A 323 -75.54 6.45 0.77
CA THR A 323 -74.88 5.92 -0.45
C THR A 323 -73.86 6.86 -1.11
N GLU A 324 -73.92 8.17 -0.99
CA GLU A 324 -72.95 9.11 -1.61
C GLU A 324 -71.58 9.18 -0.90
N TRP A 325 -71.60 9.00 0.40
CA TRP A 325 -70.37 9.07 1.23
C TRP A 325 -69.47 7.87 1.00
N THR A 326 -70.06 6.68 0.76
CA THR A 326 -69.39 5.43 0.41
C THR A 326 -68.60 5.49 -0.87
N LYS A 327 -69.05 6.23 -1.88
CA LYS A 327 -68.43 6.34 -3.17
C LYS A 327 -67.12 7.16 -3.09
N ALA A 328 -67.14 8.31 -2.42
CA ALA A 328 -65.99 9.19 -2.25
C ALA A 328 -64.83 8.53 -1.48
N ARG A 329 -65.13 7.72 -0.46
CA ARG A 329 -64.11 7.00 0.32
C ARG A 329 -63.39 5.90 -0.48
N LYS A 330 -64.14 5.13 -1.25
CA LYS A 330 -63.55 4.10 -2.14
C LYS A 330 -62.60 4.70 -3.21
N GLU A 331 -62.95 5.88 -3.69
CA GLU A 331 -62.10 6.62 -4.63
C GLU A 331 -60.80 7.11 -4.00
N ASP A 332 -60.81 7.53 -2.70
CA ASP A 332 -59.62 7.94 -1.97
C ASP A 332 -58.68 6.75 -1.63
N GLU A 333 -59.25 5.62 -1.21
CA GLU A 333 -58.47 4.40 -0.95
C GLU A 333 -57.83 3.82 -2.24
N ALA A 334 -58.54 3.91 -3.36
CA ALA A 334 -57.99 3.53 -4.66
C ALA A 334 -56.84 4.45 -5.07
N TYR A 335 -56.94 5.75 -4.84
CA TYR A 335 -55.86 6.72 -5.09
C TYR A 335 -54.62 6.46 -4.22
N LYS A 336 -54.76 6.23 -2.94
CA LYS A 336 -53.63 5.91 -2.03
C LYS A 336 -52.83 4.67 -2.48
N LYS A 337 -53.49 3.65 -3.02
CA LYS A 337 -52.81 2.48 -3.64
C LYS A 337 -52.01 2.86 -4.86
N ILE A 338 -52.51 3.76 -5.68
CA ILE A 338 -51.83 4.24 -6.90
C ILE A 338 -50.59 5.08 -6.51
N GLU A 339 -50.75 5.98 -5.55
CA GLU A 339 -49.67 6.81 -5.00
C GLU A 339 -48.53 5.95 -4.43
N SER A 340 -48.90 4.98 -3.60
CA SER A 340 -47.91 4.03 -3.01
C SER A 340 -47.19 3.22 -4.05
N ALA A 341 -47.85 2.79 -5.11
CA ALA A 341 -47.21 2.08 -6.24
C ALA A 341 -46.26 2.97 -7.03
N ALA A 342 -46.60 4.22 -7.25
CA ALA A 342 -45.73 5.19 -7.92
C ALA A 342 -44.47 5.48 -7.09
N LEU A 343 -44.62 5.66 -5.78
CA LEU A 343 -43.49 5.85 -4.85
C LEU A 343 -42.58 4.63 -4.81
N ALA A 344 -43.13 3.43 -4.76
CA ALA A 344 -42.35 2.19 -4.76
C ALA A 344 -41.53 2.05 -6.04
N GLU A 345 -42.09 2.36 -7.20
CA GLU A 345 -41.40 2.34 -8.49
C GLU A 345 -40.27 3.39 -8.54
N TYR A 346 -40.52 4.59 -8.00
CA TYR A 346 -39.52 5.63 -7.90
C TYR A 346 -38.34 5.22 -7.00
N ALA A 347 -38.62 4.67 -5.84
CA ALA A 347 -37.61 4.18 -4.90
C ALA A 347 -36.82 2.99 -5.44
N GLN A 348 -37.46 2.11 -6.22
CA GLN A 348 -36.80 1.00 -6.89
C GLN A 348 -35.80 1.50 -7.94
N PHE A 349 -36.19 2.45 -8.78
CA PHE A 349 -35.28 3.06 -9.76
C PHE A 349 -34.02 3.61 -9.10
N TYR A 350 -34.16 4.34 -7.99
CA TYR A 350 -33.02 4.88 -7.25
C TYR A 350 -32.10 3.79 -6.71
N ARG A 351 -32.66 2.77 -6.07
CA ARG A 351 -31.90 1.66 -5.53
C ARG A 351 -31.10 0.94 -6.62
N GLU A 352 -31.70 0.60 -7.73
CA GLU A 352 -31.04 -0.07 -8.86
C GLU A 352 -29.87 0.75 -9.41
N MET A 353 -30.02 2.05 -9.51
CA MET A 353 -28.98 2.95 -10.00
C MET A 353 -27.83 3.12 -8.99
N CYS A 354 -28.15 3.27 -7.69
CA CYS A 354 -27.15 3.36 -6.63
C CYS A 354 -26.34 2.06 -6.50
N ASP A 355 -27.01 0.93 -6.57
CA ASP A 355 -26.33 -0.39 -6.51
C ASP A 355 -25.44 -0.61 -7.74
N ALA A 356 -25.87 -0.17 -8.93
CA ALA A 356 -25.04 -0.21 -10.12
C ALA A 356 -23.74 0.59 -9.93
N ILE A 357 -23.78 1.79 -9.29
CA ILE A 357 -22.60 2.60 -9.01
C ILE A 357 -21.70 1.91 -7.97
N ARG A 358 -22.27 1.38 -6.89
CA ARG A 358 -21.50 0.65 -5.85
C ARG A 358 -20.72 -0.54 -6.41
N LEU A 359 -21.28 -1.23 -7.41
CA LEU A 359 -20.67 -2.38 -8.06
C LEU A 359 -19.68 -2.03 -9.20
N SER A 360 -19.32 -0.77 -9.38
CA SER A 360 -18.32 -0.38 -10.37
C SER A 360 -16.92 -0.85 -9.97
N HIS A 361 -16.16 -1.38 -10.92
CA HIS A 361 -14.81 -1.91 -10.70
C HIS A 361 -13.70 -0.98 -11.20
N SER A 362 -14.05 0.14 -11.84
CA SER A 362 -13.12 1.17 -12.32
C SER A 362 -13.75 2.55 -12.26
N GLU A 363 -12.90 3.59 -12.25
CA GLU A 363 -13.31 5.00 -12.29
C GLU A 363 -14.20 5.28 -13.50
N ALA A 364 -13.76 4.92 -14.70
CA ALA A 364 -14.51 5.13 -15.95
C ALA A 364 -15.88 4.43 -15.94
N GLU A 365 -15.99 3.27 -15.30
CA GLU A 365 -17.27 2.57 -15.15
C GLU A 365 -18.20 3.31 -14.19
N ALA A 366 -17.66 3.82 -13.07
CA ALA A 366 -18.42 4.62 -12.12
C ALA A 366 -18.92 5.91 -12.74
N GLU A 367 -18.08 6.64 -13.47
CA GLU A 367 -18.43 7.86 -14.20
C GLU A 367 -19.53 7.61 -15.24
N ASN A 368 -19.40 6.57 -16.04
CA ASN A 368 -20.41 6.21 -17.04
C ASN A 368 -21.75 5.88 -16.40
N ARG A 369 -21.78 5.20 -15.27
CA ARG A 369 -23.01 4.88 -14.54
C ARG A 369 -23.63 6.10 -13.88
N ILE A 370 -22.82 7.01 -13.34
CA ILE A 370 -23.27 8.30 -12.81
C ILE A 370 -23.87 9.16 -13.95
N ALA A 371 -23.19 9.28 -15.06
CA ALA A 371 -23.68 10.01 -16.23
C ALA A 371 -25.01 9.41 -16.76
N ALA A 372 -25.10 8.07 -16.83
CA ALA A 372 -26.33 7.39 -17.23
C ALA A 372 -27.49 7.63 -16.25
N PHE A 373 -27.20 7.73 -14.94
CA PHE A 373 -28.22 8.10 -13.96
C PHE A 373 -28.70 9.53 -14.18
N ILE A 374 -27.77 10.50 -14.29
CA ILE A 374 -28.10 11.90 -14.48
C ILE A 374 -28.96 12.08 -15.75
N LEU A 375 -28.57 11.43 -16.83
CA LEU A 375 -29.34 11.47 -18.11
C LEU A 375 -30.74 10.86 -17.93
N LYS A 376 -30.87 9.75 -17.22
CA LYS A 376 -32.18 9.13 -16.95
C LYS A 376 -33.04 9.94 -15.99
N TYR A 377 -32.41 10.60 -15.02
CA TYR A 377 -33.11 11.38 -13.98
C TYR A 377 -33.51 12.78 -14.49
N ASP A 378 -32.53 13.55 -14.97
CA ASP A 378 -32.69 14.95 -15.41
C ASP A 378 -32.73 15.09 -16.96
N GLY A 379 -33.04 14.03 -17.71
CA GLY A 379 -32.98 13.98 -19.17
C GLY A 379 -33.58 15.23 -19.89
N ASP A 380 -33.13 15.49 -21.10
CA ASP A 380 -33.32 16.74 -21.84
C ASP A 380 -34.80 17.16 -22.05
N THR A 381 -35.73 16.20 -22.05
CA THR A 381 -37.17 16.45 -22.33
C THR A 381 -38.08 16.38 -21.12
N ALA A 382 -37.75 15.55 -20.12
CA ALA A 382 -38.51 15.43 -18.89
C ALA A 382 -37.72 14.68 -17.81
N THR A 383 -37.83 15.11 -16.55
CA THR A 383 -37.25 14.41 -15.42
C THR A 383 -37.90 13.05 -15.18
N TYR A 384 -37.24 12.15 -14.43
CA TYR A 384 -37.79 10.82 -14.18
C TYR A 384 -39.15 10.91 -13.43
N HIS A 385 -39.25 11.80 -12.45
CA HIS A 385 -40.53 12.00 -11.74
C HIS A 385 -41.65 12.51 -12.65
N GLN A 386 -41.35 13.35 -13.66
CA GLN A 386 -42.34 13.79 -14.64
C GLN A 386 -42.78 12.62 -15.51
N ARG A 387 -41.85 11.79 -16.00
CA ARG A 387 -42.19 10.60 -16.81
C ARG A 387 -43.02 9.60 -16.02
N LEU A 388 -42.69 9.41 -14.75
CA LEU A 388 -43.43 8.51 -13.86
C LEU A 388 -44.83 9.05 -13.58
N TYR A 389 -44.94 10.34 -13.29
CA TYR A 389 -46.23 11.02 -13.15
C TYR A 389 -47.12 10.84 -14.39
N ASP A 390 -46.58 11.12 -15.59
CA ASP A 390 -47.31 10.99 -16.85
C ASP A 390 -47.75 9.54 -17.10
N LYS A 391 -46.92 8.56 -16.75
CA LYS A 391 -47.25 7.13 -16.85
C LYS A 391 -48.47 6.78 -15.99
N TYR A 392 -48.47 7.23 -14.73
CA TYR A 392 -49.54 6.90 -13.77
C TYR A 392 -50.84 7.66 -14.09
N VAL A 393 -50.74 8.93 -14.46
CA VAL A 393 -51.92 9.72 -14.90
C VAL A 393 -52.58 9.15 -16.15
N ARG A 394 -51.80 8.62 -17.10
CA ARG A 394 -52.36 7.96 -18.29
C ARG A 394 -52.99 6.61 -17.99
N LYS A 395 -52.44 5.89 -17.00
CA LYS A 395 -52.88 4.52 -16.67
C LYS A 395 -54.10 4.46 -15.79
N TYR A 396 -54.26 5.44 -14.92
CA TYR A 396 -55.32 5.46 -13.91
C TYR A 396 -56.16 6.72 -13.95
N PRO A 397 -57.50 6.62 -13.87
CA PRO A 397 -58.38 7.78 -13.73
C PRO A 397 -58.15 8.47 -12.41
N MET A 398 -57.86 9.77 -12.42
CA MET A 398 -57.60 10.59 -11.25
C MET A 398 -58.28 11.95 -11.39
N THR A 399 -58.76 12.50 -10.26
CA THR A 399 -59.22 13.90 -10.20
C THR A 399 -58.05 14.88 -10.29
N ASP A 400 -58.28 16.12 -10.62
CA ASP A 400 -57.23 17.13 -10.76
C ASP A 400 -56.50 17.40 -9.44
N ASN A 401 -57.16 17.25 -8.27
CA ASN A 401 -56.53 17.32 -6.98
C ASN A 401 -55.57 16.12 -6.77
N GLN A 402 -55.99 14.89 -7.04
CA GLN A 402 -55.19 13.69 -6.95
C GLN A 402 -53.99 13.73 -7.87
N LYS A 403 -54.13 14.28 -9.09
CA LYS A 403 -52.99 14.49 -10.00
C LYS A 403 -52.00 15.49 -9.42
N ARG A 404 -52.45 16.58 -8.80
CA ARG A 404 -51.59 17.58 -8.17
C ARG A 404 -50.86 16.98 -6.98
N ASP A 405 -51.55 16.22 -6.14
CA ASP A 405 -50.97 15.58 -4.96
C ASP A 405 -49.92 14.54 -5.35
N LEU A 406 -50.18 13.67 -6.34
CA LEU A 406 -49.23 12.72 -6.87
C LEU A 406 -47.95 13.42 -7.39
N TYR A 407 -48.12 14.53 -8.13
CA TYR A 407 -47.01 15.30 -8.67
C TYR A 407 -46.14 15.88 -7.54
N GLN A 408 -46.78 16.48 -6.52
CA GLN A 408 -46.09 17.02 -5.37
C GLN A 408 -45.36 15.93 -4.57
N THR A 409 -46.02 14.80 -4.34
CA THR A 409 -45.42 13.65 -3.64
C THR A 409 -44.17 13.14 -4.36
N LEU A 410 -44.17 13.02 -5.66
CA LEU A 410 -43.02 12.59 -6.45
C LEU A 410 -41.88 13.62 -6.47
N ILE A 411 -42.17 14.92 -6.47
CA ILE A 411 -41.15 15.99 -6.43
C ILE A 411 -40.48 16.07 -5.06
N THR A 412 -41.22 15.83 -3.97
CA THR A 412 -40.67 15.96 -2.60
C THR A 412 -39.69 14.89 -2.20
N GLN A 413 -39.41 13.88 -3.06
CA GLN A 413 -38.39 12.83 -2.80
C GLN A 413 -36.95 13.33 -2.91
N SER A 414 -36.66 14.53 -2.44
CA SER A 414 -35.32 15.15 -2.53
C SER A 414 -34.24 14.39 -1.72
N GLN A 415 -34.64 13.64 -0.71
CA GLN A 415 -33.72 12.89 0.14
C GLN A 415 -32.97 11.81 -0.63
N LEU A 416 -33.61 11.18 -1.64
CA LEU A 416 -32.99 10.20 -2.49
C LEU A 416 -31.87 10.78 -3.38
N LYS A 417 -31.96 12.07 -3.75
CA LYS A 417 -30.88 12.77 -4.47
C LYS A 417 -29.62 12.91 -3.62
N ILE A 418 -29.78 13.20 -2.34
CA ILE A 418 -28.66 13.38 -1.39
C ILE A 418 -27.95 12.04 -1.23
N GLU A 419 -28.71 10.97 -1.00
CA GLU A 419 -28.14 9.61 -0.86
C GLU A 419 -27.37 9.19 -2.15
N PHE A 420 -27.91 9.47 -3.33
CA PHE A 420 -27.23 9.21 -4.60
C PHE A 420 -25.88 9.94 -4.68
N ILE A 421 -25.85 11.22 -4.33
CA ILE A 421 -24.62 12.03 -4.37
C ILE A 421 -23.57 11.52 -3.42
N GLU A 422 -23.97 11.11 -2.22
CA GLU A 422 -23.07 10.51 -1.23
C GLU A 422 -22.45 9.22 -1.76
N ILE A 423 -23.24 8.33 -2.35
CA ILE A 423 -22.80 7.07 -2.95
C ILE A 423 -21.86 7.33 -4.13
N ALA A 424 -22.24 8.25 -5.03
CA ALA A 424 -21.44 8.60 -6.19
C ALA A 424 -20.07 9.18 -5.80
N ASN A 425 -20.04 10.16 -4.89
CA ASN A 425 -18.82 10.76 -4.41
C ASN A 425 -17.94 9.79 -3.62
N SER A 426 -18.55 8.92 -2.81
CA SER A 426 -17.82 7.87 -2.08
C SER A 426 -17.14 6.92 -3.06
N LYS A 427 -17.84 6.50 -4.10
CA LYS A 427 -17.32 5.57 -5.09
C LYS A 427 -16.21 6.18 -5.95
N LEU A 428 -16.36 7.43 -6.39
CA LEU A 428 -15.32 8.16 -7.10
C LEU A 428 -14.06 8.37 -6.24
N ALA A 429 -14.23 8.64 -4.95
CA ALA A 429 -13.13 8.79 -4.01
C ALA A 429 -12.36 7.48 -3.78
N GLU A 430 -12.99 6.31 -3.84
CA GLU A 430 -12.34 4.99 -3.79
C GLU A 430 -11.29 4.84 -4.91
N PHE A 431 -11.56 5.40 -6.09
CA PHE A 431 -10.66 5.38 -7.24
C PHE A 431 -9.68 6.55 -7.28
N GLY A 432 -9.76 7.49 -6.32
CA GLY A 432 -8.91 8.69 -6.30
C GLY A 432 -9.32 9.77 -7.30
N SER A 433 -10.55 9.68 -7.86
CA SER A 433 -11.05 10.65 -8.84
C SER A 433 -11.15 12.06 -8.26
N PRO A 434 -10.73 13.10 -8.98
CA PRO A 434 -10.96 14.49 -8.61
C PRO A 434 -12.41 14.94 -8.82
N ILE A 435 -13.18 14.18 -9.58
CA ILE A 435 -14.57 14.48 -9.96
C ILE A 435 -15.47 14.48 -8.72
N ARG A 436 -16.41 15.44 -8.68
CA ARG A 436 -17.42 15.56 -7.61
C ARG A 436 -18.81 15.73 -8.22
N VAL A 437 -19.77 15.07 -7.58
CA VAL A 437 -21.19 15.16 -7.91
C VAL A 437 -21.88 16.04 -6.87
N PHE A 438 -22.70 16.99 -7.29
CA PHE A 438 -23.38 17.92 -6.39
C PHE A 438 -24.75 18.36 -6.96
N ILE A 439 -25.57 19.01 -6.11
CA ILE A 439 -26.81 19.66 -6.55
C ILE A 439 -26.52 21.14 -6.76
N ASN A 440 -26.80 21.64 -7.95
CA ASN A 440 -26.68 23.06 -8.26
C ASN A 440 -27.83 23.89 -7.62
N GLN A 441 -27.73 25.20 -7.71
CA GLN A 441 -28.73 26.15 -7.19
C GLN A 441 -30.14 25.98 -7.78
N TYR A 442 -30.30 25.26 -8.88
CA TYR A 442 -31.57 24.95 -9.53
C TYR A 442 -32.09 23.54 -9.18
N GLY A 443 -31.44 22.84 -8.24
CA GLY A 443 -31.84 21.50 -7.80
C GLY A 443 -31.48 20.37 -8.78
N LYS A 444 -30.64 20.63 -9.79
CA LYS A 444 -30.15 19.62 -10.75
C LYS A 444 -28.87 18.98 -10.23
N ILE A 445 -28.67 17.72 -10.61
CA ILE A 445 -27.44 16.98 -10.31
C ILE A 445 -26.40 17.30 -11.39
N GLU A 446 -25.24 17.78 -10.98
CA GLU A 446 -24.12 18.13 -11.86
C GLU A 446 -22.83 17.44 -11.40
N VAL A 447 -21.89 17.32 -12.34
CA VAL A 447 -20.56 16.74 -12.16
C VAL A 447 -19.53 17.83 -12.40
N TYR A 448 -18.58 17.99 -11.47
CA TYR A 448 -17.51 18.98 -11.55
C TYR A 448 -16.14 18.31 -11.44
#